data_1497e59429d81e931f99d48da18a16cc
#
_entry.id   1497e59429d81e931f99d48da18a16cc
#
_cell.length_a   1.000
_cell.length_b   1.000
_cell.length_c   1.000
_cell.angle_alpha   90.00
_cell.angle_beta   90.00
_cell.angle_gamma   90.00
#
_symmetry.space_group_name_H-M   'P 1'
#
loop_
_entity.id
_entity.type
_entity.pdbx_description
1 polymer ?
#
loop_
_entity_poly.entity_id
_entity_poly.type
_entity_poly.pdbx_seq_one_letter_code
_entity_poly.pdbx_strand_id
1 'polypeptide(L)'
;MSITDEGHYGPKQLNLLKTVWGEGFLSPGGTDEIDEVMKGIDASEKTVLDIGCGCGGAAIHLIKNHGAKSVLGIDTESLVIKRAEELAVKYGLSNLVKFRCVKPGPLDIPDESVDLVFSKEVFLHIPNKDDLIKDIYRVLKPGGMVAVSDWMRIDNNPPSIQMQEYVAAEGLDMYMYSLKCYEQALKNAGFIDIAIKDRNAWYLGKAKKELAAIEGPLNEQV
;
A
#
# COMPACT_ATOMS: atom_id res chain seq x y z
N MET A 1 2.90 9.38 -18.71
CA MET A 1 2.65 10.09 -17.45
C MET A 1 3.57 9.52 -16.40
N SER A 2 3.99 10.33 -15.43
CA SER A 2 4.84 9.88 -14.34
C SER A 2 4.01 8.98 -13.41
N ILE A 3 4.61 7.92 -12.84
CA ILE A 3 4.04 7.19 -11.71
C ILE A 3 4.33 7.90 -10.37
N THR A 4 4.97 9.05 -10.43
CA THR A 4 5.19 9.94 -9.31
C THR A 4 4.08 10.98 -9.30
N ASP A 5 3.61 11.27 -8.12
CA ASP A 5 2.53 12.22 -7.86
C ASP A 5 3.10 13.65 -7.79
N GLU A 6 3.49 14.22 -8.91
CA GLU A 6 4.19 15.51 -9.03
C GLU A 6 3.48 16.67 -8.30
N GLY A 7 3.40 16.58 -6.97
CA GLY A 7 2.90 17.66 -6.10
C GLY A 7 1.47 17.52 -5.63
N HIS A 8 0.84 16.36 -5.77
CA HIS A 8 -0.50 16.11 -5.22
C HIS A 8 -0.55 16.04 -3.68
N TYR A 9 0.58 15.81 -3.00
CA TYR A 9 0.61 15.74 -1.54
C TYR A 9 1.06 17.05 -0.87
N GLY A 10 0.30 18.13 -1.11
CA GLY A 10 0.52 19.39 -0.38
C GLY A 10 0.17 19.29 1.11
N PRO A 11 0.70 20.22 1.97
CA PRO A 11 0.44 20.18 3.42
C PRO A 11 -1.03 20.19 3.82
N LYS A 12 -1.88 20.90 3.08
CA LYS A 12 -3.34 20.93 3.33
C LYS A 12 -3.99 19.59 3.07
N GLN A 13 -3.63 18.95 1.94
CA GLN A 13 -4.15 17.65 1.57
C GLN A 13 -3.70 16.58 2.54
N LEU A 14 -2.41 16.53 2.92
CA LEU A 14 -1.91 15.59 3.93
C LEU A 14 -2.63 15.75 5.28
N ASN A 15 -2.99 16.97 5.69
CA ASN A 15 -3.76 17.21 6.90
C ASN A 15 -5.19 16.67 6.78
N LEU A 16 -5.85 16.85 5.64
CA LEU A 16 -7.17 16.29 5.37
C LEU A 16 -7.14 14.76 5.43
N LEU A 17 -6.21 14.15 4.70
CA LEU A 17 -6.05 12.68 4.67
C LEU A 17 -5.78 12.12 6.06
N LYS A 18 -4.92 12.78 6.85
CA LYS A 18 -4.66 12.43 8.25
C LYS A 18 -5.93 12.48 9.11
N THR A 19 -6.80 13.46 8.88
CA THR A 19 -8.04 13.61 9.63
C THR A 19 -9.04 12.50 9.30
N VAL A 20 -9.11 12.09 8.04
CA VAL A 20 -10.06 11.08 7.55
C VAL A 20 -9.56 9.66 7.83
N TRP A 21 -8.29 9.37 7.53
CA TRP A 21 -7.75 7.99 7.53
C TRP A 21 -6.75 7.72 8.64
N GLY A 22 -6.36 8.74 9.39
CA GLY A 22 -5.39 8.62 10.46
C GLY A 22 -3.98 9.05 10.05
N GLU A 23 -3.14 9.23 11.05
CA GLU A 23 -1.79 9.74 10.84
C GLU A 23 -0.91 8.73 10.09
N GLY A 24 -0.31 9.17 9.00
CA GLY A 24 0.56 8.35 8.15
C GLY A 24 -0.15 7.60 7.04
N PHE A 25 -1.47 7.72 6.90
CA PHE A 25 -2.24 7.07 5.83
C PHE A 25 -2.65 8.04 4.74
N LEU A 26 -2.54 7.59 3.49
CA LEU A 26 -2.88 8.34 2.27
C LEU A 26 -4.04 7.72 1.50
N SER A 27 -4.62 6.64 2.01
CA SER A 27 -5.70 5.90 1.38
C SER A 27 -6.65 5.30 2.42
N PRO A 28 -7.87 4.90 2.03
CA PRO A 28 -8.95 4.48 2.92
C PRO A 28 -8.58 3.33 3.87
N GLY A 29 -9.30 3.26 5.00
CA GLY A 29 -9.25 2.14 5.93
C GLY A 29 -8.25 2.27 7.07
N GLY A 30 -7.20 3.09 6.96
CA GLY A 30 -6.25 3.32 8.05
C GLY A 30 -5.65 2.01 8.62
N THR A 31 -5.56 1.93 9.95
CA THR A 31 -5.04 0.73 10.65
C THR A 31 -5.92 -0.51 10.49
N ASP A 32 -7.24 -0.34 10.41
CA ASP A 32 -8.16 -1.48 10.25
C ASP A 32 -7.90 -2.24 8.95
N GLU A 33 -7.47 -1.51 7.89
CA GLU A 33 -7.09 -2.13 6.62
C GLU A 33 -5.86 -3.00 6.78
N ILE A 34 -4.84 -2.51 7.50
CA ILE A 34 -3.62 -3.28 7.75
C ILE A 34 -3.95 -4.56 8.52
N ASP A 35 -4.77 -4.47 9.57
CA ASP A 35 -5.17 -5.61 10.38
C ASP A 35 -5.94 -6.67 9.56
N GLU A 36 -6.81 -6.22 8.64
CA GLU A 36 -7.51 -7.14 7.74
C GLU A 36 -6.59 -7.81 6.71
N VAL A 37 -5.61 -7.08 6.16
CA VAL A 37 -4.63 -7.65 5.22
C VAL A 37 -3.73 -8.66 5.93
N MET A 38 -3.30 -8.33 7.15
CA MET A 38 -2.41 -9.17 7.96
C MET A 38 -3.12 -10.33 8.66
N LYS A 39 -4.43 -10.47 8.51
CA LYS A 39 -5.21 -11.51 9.20
C LYS A 39 -4.74 -12.92 8.84
N GLY A 40 -4.21 -13.63 9.83
CA GLY A 40 -3.64 -14.97 9.65
C GLY A 40 -2.18 -14.98 9.21
N ILE A 41 -1.56 -13.80 9.09
CA ILE A 41 -0.14 -13.63 8.77
C ILE A 41 0.60 -13.20 10.04
N ASP A 42 1.55 -14.01 10.45
CA ASP A 42 2.43 -13.67 11.57
C ASP A 42 3.64 -12.88 11.07
N ALA A 43 3.72 -11.61 11.48
CA ALA A 43 4.86 -10.73 11.19
C ALA A 43 5.87 -10.67 12.35
N SER A 44 5.62 -11.37 13.46
CA SER A 44 6.51 -11.33 14.63
C SER A 44 7.93 -11.73 14.26
N GLU A 45 8.90 -10.91 14.71
CA GLU A 45 10.33 -11.11 14.44
C GLU A 45 10.72 -11.13 12.96
N LYS A 46 9.85 -10.72 12.03
CA LYS A 46 10.11 -10.70 10.60
C LYS A 46 10.67 -9.36 10.12
N THR A 47 11.56 -9.43 9.15
CA THR A 47 12.00 -8.28 8.35
C THR A 47 10.99 -8.04 7.24
N VAL A 48 10.39 -6.85 7.19
CA VAL A 48 9.32 -6.50 6.25
C VAL A 48 9.81 -5.45 5.26
N LEU A 49 9.46 -5.62 3.99
CA LEU A 49 9.53 -4.59 2.95
C LEU A 49 8.12 -4.05 2.70
N ASP A 50 7.90 -2.77 2.93
CA ASP A 50 6.64 -2.06 2.65
C ASP A 50 6.78 -1.28 1.34
N ILE A 51 6.16 -1.77 0.26
CA ILE A 51 6.23 -1.16 -1.07
C ILE A 51 5.10 -0.14 -1.22
N GLY A 52 5.47 1.11 -1.51
CA GLY A 52 4.55 2.25 -1.54
C GLY A 52 4.13 2.65 -0.12
N CYS A 53 5.11 2.84 0.75
CA CYS A 53 4.88 3.06 2.18
C CYS A 53 4.20 4.39 2.52
N GLY A 54 4.07 5.31 1.55
CA GLY A 54 3.50 6.63 1.76
C GLY A 54 4.12 7.35 2.95
N CYS A 55 3.29 7.92 3.83
CA CYS A 55 3.75 8.60 5.03
C CYS A 55 4.04 7.66 6.21
N GLY A 56 4.18 6.35 5.99
CA GLY A 56 4.73 5.38 6.94
C GLY A 56 3.74 4.80 7.95
N GLY A 57 2.43 5.08 7.80
CA GLY A 57 1.41 4.59 8.74
C GLY A 57 1.40 3.06 8.86
N ALA A 58 1.45 2.35 7.73
CA ALA A 58 1.50 0.89 7.70
C ALA A 58 2.78 0.35 8.36
N ALA A 59 3.94 0.89 8.01
CA ALA A 59 5.21 0.48 8.59
C ALA A 59 5.26 0.62 10.12
N ILE A 60 4.75 1.74 10.65
CA ILE A 60 4.64 1.98 12.09
C ILE A 60 3.67 0.97 12.74
N HIS A 61 2.53 0.71 12.11
CA HIS A 61 1.52 -0.22 12.61
C HIS A 61 2.03 -1.67 12.64
N LEU A 62 2.76 -2.10 11.60
CA LEU A 62 3.39 -3.42 11.54
C LEU A 62 4.37 -3.65 12.69
N ILE A 63 5.17 -2.65 13.08
CA ILE A 63 6.04 -2.75 14.27
C ILE A 63 5.23 -2.82 15.55
N LYS A 64 4.29 -1.89 15.74
CA LYS A 64 3.61 -1.71 17.03
C LYS A 64 2.60 -2.80 17.34
N ASN A 65 1.89 -3.27 16.34
CA ASN A 65 0.70 -4.11 16.50
C ASN A 65 0.88 -5.53 15.95
N HIS A 66 1.80 -5.72 15.00
CA HIS A 66 2.08 -7.03 14.41
C HIS A 66 3.46 -7.59 14.78
N GLY A 67 4.23 -6.88 15.60
CA GLY A 67 5.49 -7.38 16.16
C GLY A 67 6.62 -7.54 15.15
N ALA A 68 6.55 -6.87 13.99
CA ALA A 68 7.61 -6.93 13.01
C ALA A 68 8.95 -6.51 13.62
N LYS A 69 10.03 -7.24 13.30
CA LYS A 69 11.37 -6.96 13.80
C LYS A 69 11.91 -5.65 13.24
N SER A 70 11.71 -5.44 11.95
CA SER A 70 12.10 -4.22 11.25
C SER A 70 11.26 -4.04 9.99
N VAL A 71 11.06 -2.80 9.57
CA VAL A 71 10.40 -2.46 8.32
C VAL A 71 11.28 -1.52 7.50
N LEU A 72 11.49 -1.86 6.23
CA LEU A 72 11.98 -0.94 5.23
C LEU A 72 10.80 -0.50 4.36
N GLY A 73 10.39 0.75 4.48
CA GLY A 73 9.41 1.36 3.60
C GLY A 73 10.09 2.00 2.39
N ILE A 74 9.55 1.76 1.21
CA ILE A 74 10.01 2.41 -0.03
C ILE A 74 8.84 3.11 -0.72
N ASP A 75 9.12 4.29 -1.27
CA ASP A 75 8.16 5.09 -2.04
C ASP A 75 8.90 5.92 -3.08
N THR A 76 8.21 6.35 -4.13
CA THR A 76 8.79 7.20 -5.18
C THR A 76 8.74 8.68 -4.86
N GLU A 77 7.88 9.08 -3.91
CA GLU A 77 7.64 10.46 -3.53
C GLU A 77 8.51 10.91 -2.34
N SER A 78 9.46 11.80 -2.59
CA SER A 78 10.39 12.27 -1.55
C SER A 78 9.69 13.01 -0.40
N LEU A 79 8.58 13.70 -0.68
CA LEU A 79 7.83 14.43 0.34
C LEU A 79 7.17 13.47 1.34
N VAL A 80 6.56 12.39 0.85
CA VAL A 80 5.93 11.41 1.74
C VAL A 80 6.96 10.64 2.55
N ILE A 81 8.13 10.31 1.96
CA ILE A 81 9.24 9.69 2.68
C ILE A 81 9.72 10.56 3.84
N LYS A 82 9.89 11.87 3.61
CA LYS A 82 10.24 12.80 4.69
C LYS A 82 9.19 12.77 5.83
N ARG A 83 7.91 12.73 5.49
CA ARG A 83 6.84 12.62 6.50
C ARG A 83 6.86 11.28 7.23
N ALA A 84 7.18 10.19 6.54
CA ALA A 84 7.34 8.88 7.15
C ALA A 84 8.51 8.86 8.15
N GLU A 85 9.64 9.47 7.82
CA GLU A 85 10.79 9.63 8.73
C GLU A 85 10.43 10.46 9.98
N GLU A 86 9.75 11.61 9.78
CA GLU A 86 9.23 12.44 10.89
C GLU A 86 8.29 11.62 11.79
N LEU A 87 7.44 10.79 11.21
CA LEU A 87 6.53 9.93 11.94
C LEU A 87 7.28 8.86 12.76
N ALA A 88 8.31 8.22 12.17
CA ALA A 88 9.13 7.24 12.89
C ALA A 88 9.87 7.89 14.08
N VAL A 89 10.38 9.11 13.93
CA VAL A 89 10.98 9.88 15.03
C VAL A 89 9.94 10.15 16.12
N LYS A 90 8.76 10.63 15.74
CA LYS A 90 7.66 10.92 16.67
C LYS A 90 7.28 9.73 17.55
N TYR A 91 7.27 8.53 16.96
CA TYR A 91 6.95 7.29 17.68
C TYR A 91 8.16 6.61 18.34
N GLY A 92 9.36 7.16 18.20
CA GLY A 92 10.58 6.57 18.77
C GLY A 92 11.01 5.26 18.06
N LEU A 93 10.62 5.07 16.82
CA LEU A 93 10.81 3.83 16.05
C LEU A 93 11.88 3.93 14.96
N SER A 94 12.65 5.02 14.91
CA SER A 94 13.64 5.25 13.85
C SER A 94 14.75 4.19 13.77
N ASN A 95 14.93 3.38 14.80
CA ASN A 95 15.86 2.24 14.79
C ASN A 95 15.27 0.99 14.13
N LEU A 96 13.93 0.84 14.15
CA LEU A 96 13.21 -0.34 13.66
C LEU A 96 12.57 -0.11 12.29
N VAL A 97 12.26 1.13 11.95
CA VAL A 97 11.67 1.51 10.66
C VAL A 97 12.63 2.42 9.91
N LYS A 98 12.89 2.09 8.68
CA LYS A 98 13.66 2.93 7.75
C LYS A 98 12.82 3.22 6.53
N PHE A 99 13.02 4.40 5.94
CA PHE A 99 12.34 4.80 4.72
C PHE A 99 13.35 5.17 3.65
N ARG A 100 13.02 4.91 2.40
CA ARG A 100 13.90 5.21 1.27
C ARG A 100 13.07 5.66 0.06
N CYS A 101 13.40 6.84 -0.46
CA CYS A 101 12.88 7.28 -1.74
C CYS A 101 13.58 6.49 -2.85
N VAL A 102 12.81 5.88 -3.75
CA VAL A 102 13.30 5.05 -4.85
C VAL A 102 12.80 5.59 -6.18
N LYS A 103 13.46 5.21 -7.27
CA LYS A 103 12.93 5.43 -8.62
C LYS A 103 12.05 4.25 -9.02
N PRO A 104 11.03 4.49 -9.88
CA PRO A 104 10.30 3.40 -10.50
C PRO A 104 11.24 2.46 -11.26
N GLY A 105 11.05 1.15 -11.08
CA GLY A 105 11.87 0.13 -11.71
C GLY A 105 12.09 -1.09 -10.80
N PRO A 106 13.10 -1.92 -11.10
CA PRO A 106 13.44 -3.06 -10.27
C PRO A 106 13.74 -2.67 -8.82
N LEU A 107 13.38 -3.54 -7.88
CA LEU A 107 13.66 -3.32 -6.46
C LEU A 107 15.16 -3.41 -6.19
N ASP A 108 15.74 -2.31 -5.73
CA ASP A 108 17.12 -2.27 -5.23
C ASP A 108 17.18 -2.86 -3.81
N ILE A 109 16.83 -4.13 -3.73
CA ILE A 109 16.79 -4.95 -2.51
C ILE A 109 17.53 -6.26 -2.83
N PRO A 110 18.42 -6.74 -1.96
CA PRO A 110 19.12 -8.02 -2.17
C PRO A 110 18.15 -9.21 -2.28
N ASP A 111 18.57 -10.22 -3.01
CA ASP A 111 17.86 -11.49 -3.11
C ASP A 111 17.71 -12.11 -1.72
N GLU A 112 16.60 -12.82 -1.49
CA GLU A 112 16.34 -13.60 -0.27
C GLU A 112 16.63 -12.84 1.04
N SER A 113 16.30 -11.54 1.09
CA SER A 113 16.68 -10.67 2.21
C SER A 113 15.54 -10.32 3.16
N VAL A 114 14.27 -10.47 2.72
CA VAL A 114 13.09 -10.11 3.52
C VAL A 114 12.18 -11.31 3.77
N ASP A 115 11.51 -11.32 4.91
CA ASP A 115 10.61 -12.40 5.32
C ASP A 115 9.17 -12.16 4.83
N LEU A 116 8.80 -10.89 4.70
CA LEU A 116 7.46 -10.46 4.30
C LEU A 116 7.55 -9.23 3.40
N VAL A 117 6.83 -9.25 2.29
CA VAL A 117 6.54 -8.05 1.51
C VAL A 117 5.10 -7.64 1.79
N PHE A 118 4.92 -6.40 2.20
CA PHE A 118 3.63 -5.76 2.41
C PHE A 118 3.41 -4.65 1.36
N SER A 119 2.18 -4.46 0.93
CA SER A 119 1.81 -3.31 0.10
C SER A 119 0.31 -3.03 0.20
N LYS A 120 -0.07 -1.75 0.17
CA LYS A 120 -1.46 -1.32 0.25
C LYS A 120 -1.74 -0.25 -0.82
N GLU A 121 -2.60 -0.59 -1.78
CA GLU A 121 -3.10 0.32 -2.83
C GLU A 121 -2.00 1.00 -3.64
N VAL A 122 -1.00 0.24 -4.07
CA VAL A 122 0.15 0.74 -4.84
C VAL A 122 0.29 0.04 -6.18
N PHE A 123 0.06 -1.28 -6.22
CA PHE A 123 0.30 -2.03 -7.44
C PHE A 123 -0.61 -1.59 -8.58
N LEU A 124 -1.81 -1.05 -8.28
CA LEU A 124 -2.70 -0.50 -9.31
C LEU A 124 -2.02 0.61 -10.14
N HIS A 125 -1.05 1.33 -9.58
CA HIS A 125 -0.30 2.38 -10.28
C HIS A 125 0.90 1.87 -11.10
N ILE A 126 1.25 0.59 -10.97
CA ILE A 126 2.42 0.01 -11.63
C ILE A 126 1.99 -0.68 -12.92
N PRO A 127 2.45 -0.21 -14.10
CA PRO A 127 1.99 -0.74 -15.39
C PRO A 127 2.41 -2.20 -15.62
N ASN A 128 3.62 -2.59 -15.23
CA ASN A 128 4.13 -3.95 -15.39
C ASN A 128 4.21 -4.67 -14.04
N LYS A 129 3.08 -5.24 -13.62
CA LYS A 129 2.99 -5.98 -12.36
C LYS A 129 3.70 -7.34 -12.42
N ASP A 130 3.79 -7.94 -13.59
CA ASP A 130 4.47 -9.23 -13.74
C ASP A 130 5.94 -9.15 -13.35
N ASP A 131 6.63 -8.08 -13.75
CA ASP A 131 8.02 -7.87 -13.39
C ASP A 131 8.17 -7.50 -11.90
N LEU A 132 7.27 -6.66 -11.38
CA LEU A 132 7.25 -6.39 -9.94
C LEU A 132 7.04 -7.67 -9.11
N ILE A 133 6.09 -8.52 -9.48
CA ILE A 133 5.79 -9.76 -8.75
C ILE A 133 6.97 -10.74 -8.80
N LYS A 134 7.67 -10.85 -9.93
CA LYS A 134 8.92 -11.63 -10.04
C LYS A 134 10.01 -11.07 -9.13
N ASP A 135 10.11 -9.75 -9.08
CA ASP A 135 11.12 -9.08 -8.25
C ASP A 135 10.81 -9.21 -6.76
N ILE A 136 9.53 -9.16 -6.38
CA ILE A 136 9.06 -9.49 -5.03
C ILE A 136 9.45 -10.94 -4.67
N TYR A 137 9.23 -11.90 -5.58
CA TYR A 137 9.60 -13.29 -5.34
C TYR A 137 11.11 -13.44 -5.13
N ARG A 138 11.94 -12.72 -5.89
CA ARG A 138 13.40 -12.72 -5.77
C ARG A 138 13.89 -12.22 -4.41
N VAL A 139 13.30 -11.13 -3.90
CA VAL A 139 13.75 -10.52 -2.63
C VAL A 139 13.26 -11.28 -1.39
N LEU A 140 12.22 -12.08 -1.53
CA LEU A 140 11.69 -12.91 -0.45
C LEU A 140 12.62 -14.08 -0.15
N LYS A 141 12.88 -14.32 1.12
CA LYS A 141 13.54 -15.54 1.59
C LYS A 141 12.71 -16.76 1.24
N PRO A 142 13.33 -17.97 1.14
CA PRO A 142 12.56 -19.21 1.06
C PRO A 142 11.52 -19.31 2.17
N GLY A 143 10.25 -19.55 1.80
CA GLY A 143 9.13 -19.55 2.74
C GLY A 143 8.63 -18.16 3.16
N GLY A 144 9.18 -17.11 2.58
CA GLY A 144 8.68 -15.75 2.77
C GLY A 144 7.31 -15.55 2.13
N MET A 145 6.60 -14.50 2.53
CA MET A 145 5.22 -14.24 2.13
C MET A 145 5.05 -12.86 1.52
N VAL A 146 4.01 -12.69 0.71
CA VAL A 146 3.53 -11.41 0.23
C VAL A 146 2.10 -11.16 0.71
N ALA A 147 1.84 -10.00 1.27
CA ALA A 147 0.53 -9.54 1.73
C ALA A 147 0.19 -8.22 1.04
N VAL A 148 -0.82 -8.25 0.18
CA VAL A 148 -1.18 -7.08 -0.65
C VAL A 148 -2.67 -6.81 -0.57
N SER A 149 -3.03 -5.55 -0.38
CA SER A 149 -4.37 -5.02 -0.67
C SER A 149 -4.28 -4.12 -1.88
N ASP A 150 -5.10 -4.38 -2.89
CA ASP A 150 -5.08 -3.61 -4.14
C ASP A 150 -6.45 -3.57 -4.81
N TRP A 151 -6.65 -2.57 -5.65
CA TRP A 151 -7.86 -2.46 -6.47
C TRP A 151 -7.72 -3.32 -7.72
N MET A 152 -8.71 -4.17 -7.91
CA MET A 152 -8.73 -5.11 -9.03
C MET A 152 -9.99 -4.94 -9.87
N ARG A 153 -9.88 -5.31 -11.13
CA ARG A 153 -11.03 -5.38 -12.04
C ARG A 153 -11.68 -6.76 -11.94
N ILE A 154 -12.99 -6.79 -12.15
CA ILE A 154 -13.75 -8.04 -12.18
C ILE A 154 -13.33 -8.91 -13.38
N ASP A 155 -12.98 -8.25 -14.50
CA ASP A 155 -12.56 -8.88 -15.76
C ASP A 155 -11.59 -7.98 -16.55
N ASN A 156 -11.27 -8.36 -17.77
CA ASN A 156 -10.38 -7.61 -18.66
C ASN A 156 -11.15 -6.73 -19.68
N ASN A 157 -12.48 -6.58 -19.53
CA ASN A 157 -13.24 -5.68 -20.40
C ASN A 157 -12.85 -4.21 -20.15
N PRO A 158 -13.09 -3.28 -21.07
CA PRO A 158 -12.87 -1.86 -20.81
C PRO A 158 -13.60 -1.41 -19.53
N PRO A 159 -13.01 -0.50 -18.75
CA PRO A 159 -13.64 0.01 -17.52
C PRO A 159 -14.93 0.76 -17.86
N SER A 160 -15.91 0.74 -16.95
CA SER A 160 -17.14 1.50 -17.09
C SER A 160 -16.85 3.01 -17.22
N ILE A 161 -17.81 3.77 -17.74
CA ILE A 161 -17.69 5.24 -17.83
C ILE A 161 -17.43 5.83 -16.44
N GLN A 162 -18.14 5.38 -15.41
CA GLN A 162 -17.97 5.84 -14.03
C GLN A 162 -16.56 5.55 -13.51
N MET A 163 -15.98 4.39 -13.82
CA MET A 163 -14.60 4.08 -13.45
C MET A 163 -13.59 4.97 -14.20
N GLN A 164 -13.84 5.27 -15.48
CA GLN A 164 -13.00 6.18 -16.25
C GLN A 164 -13.04 7.61 -15.66
N GLU A 165 -14.23 8.09 -15.29
CA GLU A 165 -14.43 9.38 -14.63
C GLU A 165 -13.74 9.43 -13.28
N TYR A 166 -13.81 8.35 -12.50
CA TYR A 166 -13.13 8.22 -11.20
C TYR A 166 -11.59 8.30 -11.38
N VAL A 167 -11.01 7.49 -12.28
CA VAL A 167 -9.57 7.51 -12.57
C VAL A 167 -9.11 8.90 -13.04
N ALA A 168 -9.93 9.57 -13.86
CA ALA A 168 -9.63 10.94 -14.31
C ALA A 168 -9.67 11.95 -13.16
N ALA A 169 -10.60 11.79 -12.21
CA ALA A 169 -10.71 12.65 -11.03
C ALA A 169 -9.56 12.46 -10.03
N GLU A 170 -9.07 11.22 -9.86
CA GLU A 170 -7.91 10.92 -9.03
C GLU A 170 -6.61 11.55 -9.57
N GLY A 171 -6.53 11.75 -10.89
CA GLY A 171 -5.35 12.34 -11.53
C GLY A 171 -4.14 11.40 -11.59
N LEU A 172 -4.27 10.15 -11.17
CA LEU A 172 -3.24 9.11 -11.19
C LEU A 172 -3.60 8.03 -12.21
N ASP A 173 -2.60 7.54 -12.92
CA ASP A 173 -2.80 6.40 -13.82
C ASP A 173 -3.08 5.12 -13.03
N MET A 174 -4.11 4.38 -13.42
CA MET A 174 -4.47 3.11 -12.81
C MET A 174 -4.42 1.98 -13.83
N TYR A 175 -3.52 1.02 -13.59
CA TYR A 175 -3.28 -0.16 -14.44
C TYR A 175 -3.82 -1.43 -13.75
N MET A 176 -5.06 -1.39 -13.27
CA MET A 176 -5.65 -2.48 -12.51
C MET A 176 -5.68 -3.79 -13.28
N TYR A 177 -5.14 -4.85 -12.68
CA TYR A 177 -5.29 -6.22 -13.15
C TYR A 177 -6.64 -6.80 -12.74
N SER A 178 -7.14 -7.77 -13.51
CA SER A 178 -8.21 -8.64 -13.01
C SER A 178 -7.65 -9.66 -12.02
N LEU A 179 -8.53 -10.21 -11.18
CA LEU A 179 -8.19 -11.30 -10.25
C LEU A 179 -7.41 -12.42 -10.94
N LYS A 180 -7.89 -12.84 -12.11
CA LYS A 180 -7.26 -13.91 -12.90
C LYS A 180 -5.85 -13.53 -13.35
N CYS A 181 -5.61 -12.28 -13.73
CA CYS A 181 -4.28 -11.81 -14.11
C CYS A 181 -3.33 -11.80 -12.92
N TYR A 182 -3.78 -11.34 -11.74
CA TYR A 182 -2.97 -11.39 -10.53
C TYR A 182 -2.59 -12.82 -10.14
N GLU A 183 -3.57 -13.72 -10.11
CA GLU A 183 -3.32 -15.12 -9.79
C GLU A 183 -2.32 -15.77 -10.75
N GLN A 184 -2.46 -15.47 -12.05
CA GLN A 184 -1.53 -16.00 -13.05
C GLN A 184 -0.13 -15.41 -12.90
N ALA A 185 0.00 -14.11 -12.63
CA ALA A 185 1.29 -13.46 -12.43
C ALA A 185 2.02 -14.03 -11.20
N LEU A 186 1.30 -14.23 -10.09
CA LEU A 186 1.85 -14.87 -8.89
C LEU A 186 2.33 -16.29 -9.16
N LYS A 187 1.52 -17.12 -9.84
CA LYS A 187 1.92 -18.49 -10.24
C LYS A 187 3.14 -18.49 -11.14
N ASN A 188 3.19 -17.61 -12.13
CA ASN A 188 4.31 -17.49 -13.07
C ASN A 188 5.62 -17.09 -12.37
N ALA A 189 5.54 -16.32 -11.28
CA ALA A 189 6.69 -15.93 -10.48
C ALA A 189 7.19 -17.04 -9.54
N GLY A 190 6.37 -18.08 -9.30
CA GLY A 190 6.73 -19.20 -8.43
C GLY A 190 6.02 -19.23 -7.08
N PHE A 191 5.08 -18.31 -6.83
CA PHE A 191 4.30 -18.35 -5.60
C PHE A 191 3.37 -19.57 -5.56
N ILE A 192 3.28 -20.17 -4.39
CA ILE A 192 2.38 -21.26 -4.01
C ILE A 192 1.42 -20.77 -2.94
N ASP A 193 0.39 -21.55 -2.63
CA ASP A 193 -0.58 -21.26 -1.56
C ASP A 193 -1.21 -19.86 -1.69
N ILE A 194 -1.58 -19.49 -2.91
CA ILE A 194 -2.16 -18.19 -3.24
C ILE A 194 -3.57 -18.11 -2.67
N ALA A 195 -3.80 -17.18 -1.72
CA ALA A 195 -5.11 -16.88 -1.17
C ALA A 195 -5.55 -15.49 -1.61
N ILE A 196 -6.73 -15.40 -2.21
CA ILE A 196 -7.31 -14.14 -2.65
C ILE A 196 -8.64 -13.94 -1.95
N LYS A 197 -8.84 -12.77 -1.37
CA LYS A 197 -10.04 -12.40 -0.61
C LYS A 197 -10.70 -11.18 -1.24
N ASP A 198 -11.93 -11.34 -1.71
CA ASP A 198 -12.76 -10.20 -2.10
C ASP A 198 -13.18 -9.43 -0.84
N ARG A 199 -12.86 -8.14 -0.81
CA ARG A 199 -13.14 -7.23 0.30
C ARG A 199 -14.05 -6.06 -0.09
N ASN A 200 -14.67 -6.14 -1.26
CA ASN A 200 -15.49 -5.08 -1.80
C ASN A 200 -16.61 -4.65 -0.83
N ALA A 201 -17.31 -5.60 -0.19
CA ALA A 201 -18.34 -5.29 0.78
C ALA A 201 -17.82 -4.57 2.03
N TRP A 202 -16.63 -4.96 2.53
CA TRP A 202 -15.97 -4.30 3.64
C TRP A 202 -15.56 -2.87 3.27
N TYR A 203 -14.94 -2.71 2.11
CA TYR A 203 -14.50 -1.42 1.59
C TYR A 203 -15.67 -0.45 1.39
N LEU A 204 -16.77 -0.91 0.80
CA LEU A 204 -17.99 -0.12 0.64
C LEU A 204 -18.53 0.36 1.99
N GLY A 205 -18.50 -0.52 3.01
CA GLY A 205 -18.90 -0.16 4.37
C GLY A 205 -18.00 0.91 4.99
N LYS A 206 -16.69 0.83 4.76
CA LYS A 206 -15.71 1.84 5.20
C LYS A 206 -15.94 3.18 4.48
N ALA A 207 -15.98 3.17 3.16
CA ALA A 207 -16.19 4.37 2.36
C ALA A 207 -17.45 5.15 2.77
N LYS A 208 -18.56 4.46 3.04
CA LYS A 208 -19.78 5.09 3.53
C LYS A 208 -19.59 5.77 4.89
N LYS A 209 -18.83 5.17 5.82
CA LYS A 209 -18.56 5.75 7.13
C LYS A 209 -17.62 6.96 7.02
N GLU A 210 -16.61 6.86 6.18
CA GLU A 210 -15.66 7.94 5.94
C GLU A 210 -16.34 9.14 5.26
N LEU A 211 -17.19 8.88 4.25
CA LEU A 211 -18.00 9.93 3.61
C LEU A 211 -18.93 10.63 4.62
N ALA A 212 -19.64 9.87 5.43
CA ALA A 212 -20.53 10.44 6.47
C ALA A 212 -19.74 11.29 7.50
N ALA A 213 -18.51 10.91 7.81
CA ALA A 213 -17.66 11.70 8.70
C ALA A 213 -17.24 13.02 8.04
N ILE A 214 -16.88 13.00 6.75
CA ILE A 214 -16.52 14.21 5.99
C ILE A 214 -17.71 15.16 5.84
N GLU A 215 -18.90 14.63 5.54
CA GLU A 215 -20.13 15.44 5.40
C GLU A 215 -20.68 15.94 6.71
N GLY A 216 -20.28 15.36 7.85
CA GLY A 216 -20.72 15.68 9.21
C GLY A 216 -19.66 16.44 10.02
N PRO A 217 -19.15 15.83 11.11
CA PRO A 217 -18.29 16.53 12.10
C PRO A 217 -16.97 17.07 11.55
N LEU A 218 -16.45 16.52 10.45
CA LEU A 218 -15.18 16.95 9.85
C LEU A 218 -15.35 18.15 8.91
N ASN A 219 -16.55 18.41 8.43
CA ASN A 219 -16.82 19.54 7.52
C ASN A 219 -16.51 20.92 8.17
N GLU A 220 -16.55 21.00 9.50
CA GLU A 220 -16.19 22.22 10.24
C GLU A 220 -14.66 22.38 10.44
N GLN A 221 -13.86 21.35 10.11
CA GLN A 221 -12.40 21.33 10.30
C GLN A 221 -11.61 21.40 8.98
N VAL A 222 -12.29 21.33 7.84
CA VAL A 222 -11.76 21.41 6.48
C VAL A 222 -12.01 22.79 5.86
#